data_f84cec7ec8eff7f46c24d8fef793be51
#
_entry.id   f84cec7ec8eff7f46c24d8fef793be51
#
_cell.length_a   1.000
_cell.length_b   1.000
_cell.length_c   1.000
_cell.angle_alpha   90.00
_cell.angle_beta   90.00
_cell.angle_gamma   90.00
#
_symmetry.space_group_name_H-M   'P 1'
#
loop_
_entity.id
_entity.type
_entity.pdbx_description
1 polymer ?
#
loop_
_entity_poly.entity_id
_entity_poly.type
_entity_poly.pdbx_seq_one_letter_code
_entity_poly.pdbx_strand_id
1 'polypeptide(L)' 'MNKPLILVVEDDAPIRNLITTTLKTQDYKYIAAATASEALQQATIHAPDVMLLDLGLPD' A
#
# COMPACT_ATOMS: atom_id res chain seq x y z
N MET A 1 19.87 -2.75 -8.29
CA MET A 1 19.30 -3.39 -7.12
C MET A 1 17.81 -3.24 -7.09
N ASN A 2 17.12 -4.28 -6.66
CA ASN A 2 15.67 -4.23 -6.60
C ASN A 2 15.22 -3.44 -5.39
N LYS A 3 14.25 -2.57 -5.60
CA LYS A 3 13.66 -1.82 -4.51
C LYS A 3 12.54 -2.66 -3.91
N PRO A 4 12.33 -2.54 -2.60
CA PRO A 4 11.23 -3.27 -1.99
C PRO A 4 9.90 -2.80 -2.55
N LEU A 5 8.98 -3.74 -2.70
CA LEU A 5 7.63 -3.45 -3.12
C LEU A 5 6.77 -3.32 -1.87
N ILE A 6 6.08 -2.20 -1.75
CA ILE A 6 5.28 -1.88 -0.57
C ILE A 6 3.82 -1.89 -0.94
N LEU A 7 3.02 -2.66 -0.21
CA LEU A 7 1.58 -2.66 -0.38
C LEU A 7 0.98 -1.76 0.69
N VAL A 8 0.26 -0.72 0.24
CA VAL A 8 -0.39 0.24 1.14
C VAL A 8 -1.87 -0.08 1.20
N VAL A 9 -2.39 -0.31 2.39
CA VAL A 9 -3.81 -0.60 2.59
C VAL A 9 -4.41 0.53 3.42
N GLU A 10 -5.25 1.36 2.78
CA GLU A 10 -5.87 2.51 3.42
C GLU A 10 -7.16 2.83 2.70
N ASP A 11 -8.27 2.87 3.43
CA ASP A 11 -9.57 3.13 2.81
C ASP A 11 -9.84 4.62 2.55
N ASP A 12 -9.15 5.50 3.24
CA ASP A 12 -9.32 6.93 3.04
C ASP A 12 -8.46 7.40 1.87
N ALA A 13 -9.10 7.85 0.80
CA ALA A 13 -8.37 8.22 -0.41
C ALA A 13 -7.34 9.33 -0.20
N PRO A 14 -7.64 10.44 0.49
CA PRO A 14 -6.65 11.47 0.74
C PRO A 14 -5.43 10.96 1.51
N ILE A 15 -5.65 10.13 2.53
CA ILE A 15 -4.55 9.57 3.31
C ILE A 15 -3.76 8.59 2.46
N ARG A 16 -4.45 7.74 1.71
CA ARG A 16 -3.78 6.80 0.81
C ARG A 16 -2.89 7.54 -0.20
N ASN A 17 -3.41 8.63 -0.77
CA ASN A 17 -2.63 9.42 -1.72
C ASN A 17 -1.42 10.07 -1.08
N LEU A 18 -1.55 10.52 0.16
CA LEU A 18 -0.43 11.10 0.89
C LEU A 18 0.68 10.06 1.09
N ILE A 19 0.29 8.85 1.49
CA ILE A 19 1.27 7.77 1.72
C ILE A 19 1.94 7.39 0.41
N THR A 20 1.16 7.18 -0.65
CA THR A 20 1.74 6.76 -1.94
C THR A 20 2.62 7.84 -2.55
N THR A 21 2.23 9.12 -2.38
CA THR A 21 3.05 10.22 -2.86
C THR A 21 4.38 10.26 -2.12
N THR A 22 4.36 10.03 -0.83
CA THR A 22 5.58 10.00 -0.03
C THR A 22 6.49 8.86 -0.47
N LEU A 23 5.91 7.67 -0.71
CA LEU A 23 6.68 6.52 -1.18
C LEU A 23 7.30 6.80 -2.54
N LYS A 24 6.52 7.41 -3.44
CA LYS A 24 7.00 7.77 -4.76
C LYS A 24 8.15 8.75 -4.68
N THR A 25 8.05 9.74 -3.80
CA THR A 25 9.09 10.74 -3.60
C THR A 25 10.39 10.09 -3.10
N GLN A 26 10.26 9.05 -2.28
CA GLN A 26 11.40 8.31 -1.77
C GLN A 26 11.86 7.20 -2.72
N ASP A 27 11.26 7.17 -3.90
CA ASP A 27 11.65 6.24 -4.96
C ASP A 27 11.39 4.77 -4.61
N TYR A 28 10.35 4.52 -3.82
CA TYR A 28 9.90 3.16 -3.54
C TYR A 28 8.88 2.71 -4.57
N LYS A 29 8.83 1.40 -4.80
CA LYS A 29 7.74 0.81 -5.57
C LYS A 29 6.58 0.54 -4.62
N TYR A 30 5.37 0.79 -5.09
CA TYR A 30 4.20 0.57 -4.22
C TYR A 30 2.99 0.13 -5.02
N ILE A 31 2.06 -0.49 -4.30
CA ILE A 31 0.73 -0.82 -4.78
C ILE A 31 -0.22 -0.31 -3.71
N ALA A 32 -1.33 0.29 -4.12
CA ALA A 32 -2.32 0.79 -3.17
C ALA A 32 -3.58 -0.04 -3.24
N ALA A 33 -4.16 -0.31 -2.08
CA ALA A 33 -5.43 -1.01 -1.96
C ALA A 33 -6.32 -0.25 -1.00
N ALA A 34 -7.61 -0.18 -1.30
CA ALA A 34 -8.57 0.55 -0.48
C ALA A 34 -9.27 -0.36 0.53
N THR A 35 -9.20 -1.67 0.34
CA THR A 35 -9.89 -2.62 1.20
C THR A 35 -8.99 -3.81 1.48
N ALA A 36 -9.34 -4.57 2.52
CA ALA A 36 -8.61 -5.79 2.83
C ALA A 36 -8.72 -6.81 1.70
N SER A 37 -9.86 -6.88 1.05
CA SER A 37 -10.08 -7.79 -0.07
C SER A 37 -9.12 -7.47 -1.22
N GLU A 38 -9.01 -6.21 -1.60
CA GLU A 38 -8.06 -5.78 -2.63
C GLU A 38 -6.63 -6.08 -2.20
N ALA A 39 -6.33 -5.83 -0.91
CA ALA A 39 -4.99 -6.06 -0.39
C ALA A 39 -4.60 -7.53 -0.53
N LEU A 40 -5.50 -8.45 -0.21
CA LEU A 40 -5.23 -9.86 -0.34
C LEU A 40 -5.00 -10.25 -1.80
N GLN A 41 -5.80 -9.70 -2.72
CA GLN A 41 -5.61 -9.95 -4.13
C GLN A 41 -4.25 -9.45 -4.60
N GLN A 42 -3.90 -8.24 -4.23
CA GLN A 42 -2.63 -7.64 -4.65
C GLN A 42 -1.44 -8.37 -4.03
N ALA A 43 -1.58 -8.79 -2.78
CA ALA A 43 -0.51 -9.54 -2.11
C ALA A 43 -0.27 -10.88 -2.81
N THR A 44 -1.34 -11.54 -3.24
CA THR A 44 -1.23 -12.82 -3.94
C THR A 44 -0.57 -12.66 -5.30
N ILE A 45 -0.94 -11.59 -6.02
CA ILE A 45 -0.43 -11.37 -7.38
C ILE A 45 1.01 -10.89 -7.37
N HIS A 46 1.34 -9.98 -6.48
CA HIS A 46 2.60 -9.24 -6.53
C HIS A 46 3.62 -9.62 -5.46
N ALA A 47 3.20 -10.35 -4.43
CA ALA A 47 4.09 -10.77 -3.33
C ALA A 47 4.94 -9.62 -2.79
N PRO A 48 4.31 -8.58 -2.20
CA PRO A 48 5.06 -7.43 -1.72
C PRO A 48 6.00 -7.78 -0.58
N ASP A 49 7.05 -6.99 -0.44
CA ASP A 49 8.03 -7.19 0.63
C ASP A 49 7.55 -6.63 1.96
N VAL A 50 6.74 -5.57 1.91
CA VAL A 50 6.24 -4.87 3.09
C VAL A 50 4.78 -4.53 2.88
N MET A 51 3.99 -4.60 3.94
CA MET A 51 2.60 -4.17 3.91
C MET A 51 2.39 -3.10 4.96
N LEU A 52 1.91 -1.94 4.53
CA LEU A 52 1.55 -0.85 5.43
C LEU A 52 0.05 -0.87 5.62
N LEU A 53 -0.38 -1.10 6.85
CA LEU A 53 -1.79 -1.15 7.20
C LEU A 53 -2.14 0.05 8.07
N ASP A 54 -3.18 0.76 7.73
CA ASP A 54 -3.68 1.80 8.62
C ASP A 54 -4.66 1.17 9.61
N LEU A 55 -4.22 1.08 10.85
CA LEU A 55 -5.01 0.47 11.91
C LEU A 55 -6.13 1.37 12.40
N GLY A 56 -6.22 2.58 11.87
CA GLY A 56 -7.30 3.49 12.18
C GLY A 56 -8.52 3.32 11.30
N LEU A 57 -8.54 2.30 10.45
CA LEU A 57 -9.67 2.06 9.57
C LEU A 57 -10.93 1.79 10.38
N PRO A 58 -12.06 2.40 10.03
CA PRO A 58 -13.33 2.03 10.64
C PRO A 58 -13.68 0.60 10.22
N ASP A 59 -14.38 -0.05 11.06
CA ASP A 59 -14.79 -1.43 10.81
C ASP A 59 -15.68 -1.59 9.59
#